data_45546338f6dd098119fd2586d60f873b
#
_entry.id   45546338f6dd098119fd2586d60f873b
#
_cell.length_a   1.000
_cell.length_b   1.000
_cell.length_c   1.000
_cell.angle_alpha   90.00
_cell.angle_beta   90.00
_cell.angle_gamma   90.00
#
_symmetry.space_group_name_H-M   'P 1'
#
loop_
_entity.id
_entity.type
_entity.pdbx_description
1 polymer ?
#
loop_
_entity_poly.entity_id
_entity_poly.type
_entity_poly.pdbx_seq_one_letter_code
_entity_poly.pdbx_strand_id
1 'polypeptide(L)'
;TEFFADEVEYQSAFYGGPLMNREETLNYLKGWQDAMEDISWEAQNYLPGADPDTGEPNGSVRMYGHWSGTNTASGKSFKGLWYHYFTFNEDGKIINGGDFGDATGLVMAVAPDQE
;
A
#
# COMPACT_ATOMS: atom_id res chain seq x y z
N THR A 1 -6.38 9.81 6.50
CA THR A 1 -7.59 9.19 7.09
C THR A 1 -8.85 9.50 6.29
N GLU A 2 -9.00 10.72 5.84
CA GLU A 2 -10.17 11.18 5.06
C GLU A 2 -10.27 10.58 3.66
N PHE A 3 -9.20 9.94 3.17
CA PHE A 3 -9.20 9.31 1.85
C PHE A 3 -9.92 7.97 1.82
N PHE A 4 -10.15 7.34 2.99
CA PHE A 4 -10.78 6.04 3.09
C PHE A 4 -12.24 6.17 3.49
N ALA A 5 -13.12 5.44 2.78
CA ALA A 5 -14.52 5.33 3.16
C ALA A 5 -14.66 4.52 4.44
N ASP A 6 -15.78 4.72 5.16
CA ASP A 6 -16.04 3.99 6.41
C ASP A 6 -16.13 2.48 6.18
N GLU A 7 -16.63 2.06 5.01
CA GLU A 7 -16.83 0.65 4.62
C GLU A 7 -15.65 0.05 3.87
N VAL A 8 -14.47 0.68 3.89
CA VAL A 8 -13.31 0.21 3.12
C VAL A 8 -12.90 -1.20 3.48
N GLU A 9 -12.48 -1.97 2.46
CA GLU A 9 -11.81 -3.26 2.60
C GLU A 9 -10.44 -3.16 1.94
N TYR A 10 -9.39 -3.45 2.69
CA TYR A 10 -8.01 -3.28 2.22
C TYR A 10 -7.20 -4.54 2.48
N GLN A 11 -6.45 -4.97 1.45
CA GLN A 11 -5.59 -6.14 1.52
C GLN A 11 -4.14 -5.74 1.72
N SER A 12 -3.52 -6.21 2.79
CA SER A 12 -2.09 -5.95 3.02
C SER A 12 -1.22 -6.81 2.12
N ALA A 13 0.05 -6.42 1.99
CA ALA A 13 1.05 -7.16 1.21
C ALA A 13 1.59 -8.38 1.95
N PHE A 14 1.28 -8.56 3.22
CA PHE A 14 1.79 -9.68 4.00
C PHE A 14 1.04 -10.96 3.71
N TYR A 15 1.80 -12.05 3.59
CA TYR A 15 1.25 -13.37 3.33
C TYR A 15 0.29 -13.78 4.46
N GLY A 16 -0.90 -14.25 4.05
CA GLY A 16 -1.91 -14.68 4.99
C GLY A 16 -2.66 -13.57 5.72
N GLY A 17 -2.39 -12.30 5.36
CA GLY A 17 -3.08 -11.17 5.97
C GLY A 17 -4.56 -11.15 5.58
N PRO A 18 -5.47 -10.88 6.54
CA PRO A 18 -6.89 -10.77 6.23
C PRO A 18 -7.21 -9.44 5.55
N LEU A 19 -8.42 -9.36 4.98
CA LEU A 19 -8.97 -8.06 4.58
C LEU A 19 -9.15 -7.20 5.83
N MET A 20 -8.71 -5.96 5.73
CA MET A 20 -8.75 -5.02 6.86
C MET A 20 -9.89 -4.02 6.68
N ASN A 21 -10.56 -3.70 7.80
CA ASN A 21 -11.52 -2.62 7.85
C ASN A 21 -10.77 -1.27 7.93
N ARG A 22 -11.52 -0.16 8.06
CA ARG A 22 -10.92 1.17 8.07
C ARG A 22 -9.94 1.37 9.22
N GLU A 23 -10.30 0.99 10.43
CA GLU A 23 -9.43 1.14 11.61
C GLU A 23 -8.15 0.31 11.45
N GLU A 24 -8.29 -0.93 11.04
CA GLU A 24 -7.15 -1.84 10.81
C GLU A 24 -6.25 -1.32 9.70
N THR A 25 -6.83 -0.77 8.62
CA THR A 25 -6.07 -0.17 7.52
C THR A 25 -5.24 1.02 7.99
N LEU A 26 -5.84 1.91 8.76
CA LEU A 26 -5.14 3.09 9.29
C LEU A 26 -4.02 2.68 10.24
N ASN A 27 -4.23 1.67 11.07
CA ASN A 27 -3.19 1.14 11.96
C ASN A 27 -2.06 0.48 11.18
N TYR A 28 -2.38 -0.23 10.10
CA TYR A 28 -1.39 -0.84 9.20
C TYR A 28 -0.49 0.21 8.56
N LEU A 29 -1.09 1.26 8.00
CA LEU A 29 -0.33 2.35 7.38
C LEU A 29 0.50 3.12 8.41
N LYS A 30 -0.06 3.36 9.58
CA LYS A 30 0.67 4.00 10.67
C LYS A 30 1.87 3.17 11.11
N GLY A 31 1.74 1.85 11.12
CA GLY A 31 2.86 0.95 11.43
C GLY A 31 4.05 1.16 10.52
N TRP A 32 3.82 1.28 9.21
CA TRP A 32 4.88 1.59 8.25
C TRP A 32 5.50 2.96 8.53
N GLN A 33 4.68 3.97 8.77
CA GLN A 33 5.14 5.33 9.04
C GLN A 33 5.94 5.43 10.34
N ASP A 34 5.55 4.68 11.36
CA ASP A 34 6.24 4.68 12.65
C ASP A 34 7.58 3.92 12.59
N ALA A 35 7.66 2.88 11.77
CA ALA A 35 8.87 2.06 11.65
C ALA A 35 9.92 2.64 10.70
N MET A 36 9.50 3.51 9.79
CA MET A 36 10.34 4.03 8.72
C MET A 36 10.39 5.55 8.71
N GLU A 37 11.51 6.09 8.21
CA GLU A 37 11.67 7.52 7.97
C GLU A 37 12.08 7.75 6.52
N ASP A 38 11.97 8.97 6.04
CA ASP A 38 12.29 9.36 4.66
C ASP A 38 11.53 8.51 3.63
N ILE A 39 10.26 8.21 3.93
CA ILE A 39 9.41 7.41 3.05
C ILE A 39 9.11 8.20 1.78
N SER A 40 9.37 7.57 0.63
CA SER A 40 9.14 8.19 -0.67
C SER A 40 8.50 7.20 -1.64
N TRP A 41 7.62 7.70 -2.49
CA TRP A 41 6.97 6.94 -3.56
C TRP A 41 7.36 7.54 -4.91
N GLU A 42 7.93 6.72 -5.78
CA GLU A 42 8.26 7.08 -7.15
C GLU A 42 7.40 6.26 -8.11
N ALA A 43 6.38 6.88 -8.65
CA ALA A 43 5.45 6.21 -9.55
C ALA A 43 6.08 5.99 -10.91
N GLN A 44 5.88 4.77 -11.45
CA GLN A 44 6.22 4.45 -12.84
C GLN A 44 5.00 4.59 -13.73
N ASN A 45 3.86 4.09 -13.27
CA ASN A 45 2.62 4.07 -14.04
C ASN A 45 1.41 4.27 -13.14
N TYR A 46 0.43 5.02 -13.67
CA TYR A 46 -0.93 5.07 -13.14
C TYR A 46 -1.86 4.59 -14.25
N LEU A 47 -2.60 3.52 -14.00
CA LEU A 47 -3.47 2.90 -15.00
C LEU A 47 -4.91 2.89 -14.51
N PRO A 48 -5.86 3.46 -15.29
CA PRO A 48 -7.26 3.35 -14.91
C PRO A 48 -7.74 1.91 -15.08
N GLY A 49 -8.57 1.46 -14.15
CA GLY A 49 -9.26 0.20 -14.28
C GLY A 49 -10.42 0.30 -15.26
N ALA A 50 -10.78 -0.81 -15.86
CA ALA A 50 -11.84 -0.84 -16.87
C ALA A 50 -12.88 -1.89 -16.55
N ASP A 51 -14.11 -1.61 -16.96
CA ASP A 51 -15.21 -2.58 -16.92
C ASP A 51 -14.86 -3.74 -17.86
N PRO A 52 -14.90 -5.00 -17.39
CA PRO A 52 -14.51 -6.14 -18.21
C PRO A 52 -15.42 -6.38 -19.42
N ASP A 53 -16.66 -5.88 -19.38
CA ASP A 53 -17.60 -6.07 -20.47
C ASP A 53 -17.53 -4.94 -21.51
N THR A 54 -17.32 -3.70 -21.07
CA THR A 54 -17.38 -2.52 -21.95
C THR A 54 -16.00 -1.92 -22.26
N GLY A 55 -14.99 -2.18 -21.41
CA GLY A 55 -13.67 -1.58 -21.53
C GLY A 55 -13.59 -0.13 -21.09
N GLU A 56 -14.68 0.44 -20.60
CA GLU A 56 -14.71 1.82 -20.11
C GLU A 56 -14.14 1.96 -18.70
N PRO A 57 -13.56 3.13 -18.34
CA PRO A 57 -13.06 3.35 -16.99
C PRO A 57 -14.15 3.16 -15.94
N ASN A 58 -13.80 2.46 -14.86
CA ASN A 58 -14.76 2.09 -13.81
C ASN A 58 -14.48 2.75 -12.45
N GLY A 59 -13.67 3.80 -12.42
CA GLY A 59 -13.36 4.50 -11.17
C GLY A 59 -12.27 3.85 -10.33
N SER A 60 -11.64 2.79 -10.84
CA SER A 60 -10.49 2.19 -10.16
C SER A 60 -9.18 2.66 -10.77
N VAL A 61 -8.10 2.54 -9.98
CA VAL A 61 -6.74 2.93 -10.38
C VAL A 61 -5.75 1.86 -9.95
N ARG A 62 -4.78 1.59 -10.80
CA ARG A 62 -3.64 0.74 -10.51
C ARG A 62 -2.37 1.56 -10.57
N MET A 63 -1.48 1.36 -9.61
CA MET A 63 -0.22 2.09 -9.55
C MET A 63 0.94 1.11 -9.44
N TYR A 64 1.98 1.37 -10.23
CA TYR A 64 3.24 0.66 -10.16
C TYR A 64 4.33 1.67 -9.85
N GLY A 65 5.21 1.35 -8.95
CA GLY A 65 6.30 2.25 -8.62
C GLY A 65 7.22 1.67 -7.57
N HIS A 66 8.06 2.53 -7.03
CA HIS A 66 9.01 2.14 -5.99
C HIS A 66 8.73 2.92 -4.71
N TRP A 67 8.61 2.18 -3.62
CA TRP A 67 8.70 2.73 -2.28
C TRP A 67 10.16 2.70 -1.83
N SER A 68 10.59 3.75 -1.18
CA SER A 68 11.88 3.80 -0.52
C SER A 68 11.73 4.40 0.87
N GLY A 69 12.67 4.09 1.73
CA GLY A 69 12.68 4.61 3.09
C GLY A 69 13.82 4.02 3.88
N THR A 70 13.88 4.40 5.15
CA THR A 70 14.92 3.95 6.07
C THR A 70 14.27 3.48 7.37
N ASN A 71 14.65 2.30 7.84
CA ASN A 71 14.17 1.80 9.13
C ASN A 71 14.78 2.66 10.24
N THR A 72 13.94 3.27 11.06
CA THR A 72 14.36 4.19 12.10
C THR A 72 15.25 3.52 13.16
N ALA A 73 14.96 2.27 13.48
CA ALA A 73 15.69 1.53 14.51
C ALA A 73 17.07 1.04 14.02
N SER A 74 17.16 0.57 12.77
CA SER A 74 18.38 -0.03 12.21
C SER A 74 19.24 0.91 11.39
N GLY A 75 18.65 1.99 10.85
CA GLY A 75 19.31 2.87 9.90
C GLY A 75 19.48 2.26 8.51
N LYS A 76 18.93 1.07 8.27
CA LYS A 76 19.02 0.41 6.97
C LYS A 76 17.94 0.92 6.03
N SER A 77 18.32 1.17 4.78
CA SER A 77 17.43 1.69 3.75
C SER A 77 16.94 0.59 2.82
N PHE A 78 15.79 0.84 2.20
CA PHE A 78 15.24 -0.05 1.18
C PHE A 78 14.75 0.74 -0.02
N LYS A 79 14.65 0.05 -1.16
CA LYS A 79 13.91 0.49 -2.34
C LYS A 79 13.28 -0.75 -2.97
N GLY A 80 11.97 -0.78 -3.06
CA GLY A 80 11.25 -1.95 -3.55
C GLY A 80 10.17 -1.62 -4.54
N LEU A 81 10.00 -2.50 -5.53
CA LEU A 81 8.91 -2.41 -6.49
C LEU A 81 7.62 -2.82 -5.82
N TRP A 82 6.61 -1.97 -5.96
CA TRP A 82 5.31 -2.18 -5.34
C TRP A 82 4.18 -1.91 -6.31
N TYR A 83 3.09 -2.62 -6.12
CA TYR A 83 1.86 -2.44 -6.86
C TYR A 83 0.74 -2.13 -5.89
N HIS A 84 -0.08 -1.14 -6.24
CA HIS A 84 -1.29 -0.79 -5.49
C HIS A 84 -2.48 -0.77 -6.43
N TYR A 85 -3.63 -1.16 -5.91
CA TYR A 85 -4.90 -0.95 -6.61
C TYR A 85 -5.89 -0.27 -5.66
N PHE A 86 -6.72 0.60 -6.23
CA PHE A 86 -7.74 1.32 -5.46
C PHE A 86 -9.02 1.42 -6.27
N THR A 87 -10.16 1.26 -5.59
CA THR A 87 -11.47 1.55 -6.13
C THR A 87 -12.09 2.67 -5.30
N PHE A 88 -12.65 3.67 -5.98
CA PHE A 88 -13.22 4.86 -5.34
C PHE A 88 -14.73 4.83 -5.43
N ASN A 89 -15.41 5.36 -4.39
CA ASN A 89 -16.84 5.56 -4.42
C ASN A 89 -17.19 6.91 -5.09
N GLU A 90 -18.49 7.26 -5.13
CA GLU A 90 -18.97 8.50 -5.73
C GLU A 90 -18.43 9.76 -5.03
N ASP A 91 -18.09 9.66 -3.76
CA ASP A 91 -17.51 10.75 -2.98
C ASP A 91 -15.98 10.87 -3.16
N GLY A 92 -15.40 10.04 -4.01
CA GLY A 92 -13.95 10.03 -4.25
C GLY A 92 -13.14 9.38 -3.14
N LYS A 93 -13.77 8.58 -2.29
CA LYS A 93 -13.08 7.87 -1.20
C LYS A 93 -12.81 6.43 -1.57
N ILE A 94 -11.73 5.87 -1.01
CA ILE A 94 -11.31 4.50 -1.29
C ILE A 94 -12.22 3.53 -0.54
N ILE A 95 -12.89 2.66 -1.31
CA ILE A 95 -13.77 1.61 -0.75
C ILE A 95 -13.11 0.22 -0.82
N ASN A 96 -12.12 0.07 -1.68
CA ASN A 96 -11.39 -1.19 -1.82
C ASN A 96 -9.97 -0.86 -2.26
N GLY A 97 -9.02 -1.63 -1.79
CA GLY A 97 -7.63 -1.43 -2.18
C GLY A 97 -6.73 -2.53 -1.66
N GLY A 98 -5.49 -2.46 -2.05
CA GLY A 98 -4.49 -3.41 -1.57
C GLY A 98 -3.10 -3.11 -2.09
N ASP A 99 -2.14 -3.80 -1.48
CA ASP A 99 -0.73 -3.73 -1.79
C ASP A 99 -0.23 -5.08 -2.28
N PHE A 100 0.67 -5.03 -3.26
CA PHE A 100 1.44 -6.21 -3.66
C PHE A 100 2.92 -5.85 -3.69
N GLY A 101 3.73 -6.65 -3.02
CA GLY A 101 5.16 -6.47 -2.97
C GLY A 101 5.77 -7.48 -2.00
N ASP A 102 7.09 -7.50 -1.92
CA ASP A 102 7.78 -8.38 -0.99
C ASP A 102 7.93 -7.72 0.39
N ALA A 103 6.82 -7.61 1.12
CA ALA A 103 6.79 -6.96 2.42
C ALA A 103 7.66 -7.71 3.45
N THR A 104 7.58 -9.03 3.46
CA THR A 104 8.38 -9.85 4.38
C THR A 104 9.86 -9.71 4.11
N GLY A 105 10.27 -9.79 2.84
CA GLY A 105 11.67 -9.61 2.46
C GLY A 105 12.18 -8.22 2.81
N LEU A 106 11.36 -7.19 2.61
CA LEU A 106 11.71 -5.82 2.96
C LEU A 106 11.94 -5.69 4.48
N VAL A 107 11.02 -6.19 5.29
CA VAL A 107 11.12 -6.12 6.75
C VAL A 107 12.38 -6.83 7.24
N MET A 108 12.68 -8.00 6.68
CA MET A 108 13.89 -8.75 7.03
C MET A 108 15.17 -8.01 6.61
N ALA A 109 15.16 -7.39 5.43
CA ALA A 109 16.33 -6.69 4.90
C ALA A 109 16.73 -5.48 5.74
N VAL A 110 15.76 -4.79 6.34
CA VAL A 110 16.02 -3.57 7.13
C VAL A 110 15.97 -3.81 8.63
N ALA A 111 15.76 -5.04 9.07
CA ALA A 111 15.72 -5.35 10.49
C ALA A 111 17.08 -5.07 11.15
N PRO A 112 17.09 -4.67 12.43
CA PRO A 112 18.34 -4.54 13.17
C PRO A 112 19.11 -5.86 13.19
N ASP A 113 20.45 -5.76 13.19
CA ASP A 113 21.29 -6.96 13.26
C ASP A 113 21.06 -7.67 14.60
N GLN A 114 21.04 -8.99 14.53
CA GLN A 114 20.96 -9.82 15.73
C GLN A 114 22.36 -10.07 16.25
N GLU A 115 22.55 -9.89 17.55
CA GLU A 115 23.79 -10.17 18.24
C GLU A 115 23.78 -11.57 18.85
#